data_be7266f9440c3e0acb0038c5d04f4a35
#
_entry.id   be7266f9440c3e0acb0038c5d04f4a35
#
_cell.length_a   1.000
_cell.length_b   1.000
_cell.length_c   1.000
_cell.angle_alpha   90.00
_cell.angle_beta   90.00
_cell.angle_gamma   90.00
#
_symmetry.space_group_name_H-M   'P 1'
#
loop_
_entity.id
_entity.type
_entity.pdbx_description
1 polymer ?
#
loop_
_entity_poly.entity_id
_entity_poly.type
_entity_poly.pdbx_seq_one_letter_code
_entity_poly.pdbx_strand_id
1 'polypeptide(L)'
;MDQRGQFTASDMANSLNSWWELAGVDCAVGDETVNWLTLDAKLEIAAPLPNKPEPLPELAAKTKIEWPHEIEALRTLIATGAALPSNAFANRQVAPVGPSTASIMIISDLPDSDEVAAGKLGGGATGKLLERMMTAINADLADCYWTALATTIPATGELPDSALPDLADFIRHQIDLVDPERIVVFGSSTCRALLGLDLMEARQNLQYINYVSGKKAVLTTFHPRTLLARPQMKAQAWKDLQMFVKDI
;
A
#
# COMPACT_ATOMS: atom_id res chain seq x y z
N MET A 1 59.31 -29.29 8.96
CA MET A 1 58.93 -27.86 9.10
C MET A 1 57.50 -27.81 9.53
N ASP A 2 57.31 -27.65 10.83
CA ASP A 2 56.00 -27.75 11.52
C ASP A 2 55.43 -26.32 11.61
N GLN A 3 54.46 -25.96 10.73
CA GLN A 3 53.72 -24.72 10.83
C GLN A 3 52.42 -25.02 11.58
N ARG A 4 52.50 -25.14 12.90
CA ARG A 4 51.31 -25.01 13.76
C ARG A 4 50.95 -23.53 13.83
N GLY A 5 49.92 -23.13 13.09
CA GLY A 5 49.34 -21.80 13.19
C GLY A 5 48.97 -21.50 14.65
N GLN A 6 49.61 -20.49 15.23
CA GLN A 6 49.24 -19.98 16.55
C GLN A 6 47.88 -19.28 16.41
N PHE A 7 46.82 -19.93 16.90
CA PHE A 7 45.52 -19.27 17.07
C PHE A 7 45.68 -18.18 18.14
N THR A 8 45.26 -16.97 17.78
CA THR A 8 45.27 -15.86 18.74
C THR A 8 44.06 -15.97 19.68
N ALA A 9 44.12 -15.34 20.85
CA ALA A 9 42.99 -15.28 21.78
C ALA A 9 41.72 -14.69 21.10
N SER A 10 41.91 -13.78 20.15
CA SER A 10 40.83 -13.20 19.34
C SER A 10 40.17 -14.23 18.42
N ASP A 11 40.98 -15.10 17.79
CA ASP A 11 40.45 -16.16 16.91
C ASP A 11 39.61 -17.18 17.68
N MET A 12 40.06 -17.51 18.91
CA MET A 12 39.31 -18.40 19.81
C MET A 12 38.00 -17.77 20.27
N ALA A 13 38.00 -16.47 20.63
CA ALA A 13 36.80 -15.77 21.04
C ALA A 13 35.79 -15.66 19.90
N ASN A 14 36.22 -15.34 18.68
CA ASN A 14 35.36 -15.29 17.50
C ASN A 14 34.79 -16.67 17.17
N SER A 15 35.59 -17.72 17.25
CA SER A 15 35.11 -19.10 17.01
C SER A 15 34.07 -19.53 18.05
N LEU A 16 34.22 -19.14 19.30
CA LEU A 16 33.26 -19.43 20.38
C LEU A 16 31.96 -18.69 20.14
N ASN A 17 32.01 -17.40 19.81
CA ASN A 17 30.82 -16.61 19.51
C ASN A 17 30.03 -17.16 18.31
N SER A 18 30.76 -17.52 17.22
CA SER A 18 30.12 -18.14 16.05
C SER A 18 29.47 -19.48 16.38
N TRP A 19 30.03 -20.25 17.32
CA TRP A 19 29.43 -21.49 17.77
C TRP A 19 28.14 -21.27 18.57
N TRP A 20 28.12 -20.23 19.45
CA TRP A 20 26.93 -19.85 20.22
C TRP A 20 25.81 -19.35 19.30
N GLU A 21 26.14 -18.54 18.30
CA GLU A 21 25.15 -18.08 17.29
C GLU A 21 24.54 -19.27 16.53
N LEU A 22 25.37 -20.25 16.13
CA LEU A 22 24.89 -21.47 15.46
C LEU A 22 24.00 -22.34 16.37
N ALA A 23 24.26 -22.30 17.68
CA ALA A 23 23.47 -23.00 18.70
C ALA A 23 22.17 -22.27 19.07
N GLY A 24 21.90 -21.08 18.48
CA GLY A 24 20.70 -20.28 18.72
C GLY A 24 20.72 -19.53 20.05
N VAL A 25 21.91 -19.31 20.64
CA VAL A 25 22.08 -18.52 21.86
C VAL A 25 22.49 -17.10 21.45
N ASP A 26 21.51 -16.20 21.48
CA ASP A 26 21.66 -14.81 21.04
C ASP A 26 21.86 -13.81 22.19
N CYS A 27 21.78 -14.27 23.43
CA CYS A 27 22.01 -13.45 24.62
C CYS A 27 22.70 -14.21 25.75
N ALA A 28 23.56 -13.51 26.49
CA ALA A 28 24.16 -14.02 27.73
C ALA A 28 23.16 -13.84 28.88
N VAL A 29 22.75 -14.95 29.49
CA VAL A 29 21.88 -14.92 30.67
C VAL A 29 22.77 -15.02 31.93
N GLY A 30 22.61 -14.08 32.87
CA GLY A 30 23.31 -14.13 34.15
C GLY A 30 22.79 -15.29 35.03
N ASP A 31 23.67 -15.79 35.89
CA ASP A 31 23.34 -16.92 36.81
C ASP A 31 22.36 -16.53 37.94
N GLU A 32 22.05 -15.23 38.09
CA GLU A 32 21.12 -14.76 39.12
C GLU A 32 19.71 -14.57 38.53
N THR A 33 18.71 -15.02 39.29
CA THR A 33 17.31 -14.84 38.94
C THR A 33 16.88 -13.38 39.06
N VAL A 34 16.49 -12.77 37.95
CA VAL A 34 15.95 -11.40 37.94
C VAL A 34 14.43 -11.46 38.09
N ASN A 35 13.91 -10.85 39.14
CA ASN A 35 12.47 -10.73 39.33
C ASN A 35 11.93 -9.55 38.50
N TRP A 36 11.36 -9.85 37.35
CA TRP A 36 10.77 -8.85 36.44
C TRP A 36 9.47 -8.20 36.94
N LEU A 37 8.92 -8.69 38.06
CA LEU A 37 7.68 -8.16 38.66
C LEU A 37 7.93 -7.11 39.74
N THR A 38 9.17 -6.96 40.21
CA THR A 38 9.55 -5.90 41.16
C THR A 38 10.35 -4.85 40.42
N LEU A 39 9.71 -3.76 40.08
CA LEU A 39 10.37 -2.51 39.67
C LEU A 39 11.03 -1.88 40.90
N ASP A 40 12.14 -2.43 41.39
CA ASP A 40 12.98 -1.73 42.34
C ASP A 40 13.71 -0.62 41.60
N ALA A 41 13.12 0.57 41.70
CA ALA A 41 13.70 1.82 41.26
C ALA A 41 14.93 2.16 42.12
N LYS A 42 16.09 1.60 41.74
CA LYS A 42 17.39 2.12 42.14
C LYS A 42 18.36 2.05 40.97
N LEU A 43 17.97 2.70 39.88
CA LEU A 43 18.94 3.27 38.97
C LEU A 43 19.54 4.48 39.68
N GLU A 44 20.79 4.39 40.13
CA GLU A 44 21.59 5.56 40.44
C GLU A 44 21.58 6.47 39.23
N ILE A 45 20.82 7.55 39.33
CA ILE A 45 20.78 8.59 38.32
C ILE A 45 22.18 9.20 38.31
N ALA A 46 22.97 8.85 37.32
CA ALA A 46 24.14 9.63 36.97
C ALA A 46 23.71 11.09 36.80
N ALA A 47 24.49 12.01 37.34
CA ALA A 47 24.21 13.44 37.43
C ALA A 47 23.57 13.98 36.16
N PRO A 48 22.54 14.82 36.23
CA PRO A 48 21.86 15.33 35.07
C PRO A 48 22.82 16.13 34.18
N LEU A 49 23.05 15.65 32.99
CA LEU A 49 23.58 16.45 31.90
C LEU A 49 22.67 17.66 31.73
N PRO A 50 23.21 18.87 31.49
CA PRO A 50 22.38 20.06 31.36
C PRO A 50 21.39 19.86 30.22
N ASN A 51 20.15 19.60 30.58
CA ASN A 51 19.02 19.59 29.68
C ASN A 51 18.82 21.02 29.12
N LYS A 52 19.51 21.32 28.04
CA LYS A 52 18.94 22.21 27.04
C LYS A 52 17.90 21.31 26.32
N PRO A 53 16.60 21.60 26.38
CA PRO A 53 15.66 20.88 25.56
C PRO A 53 16.06 21.15 24.11
N GLU A 54 16.72 20.19 23.49
CA GLU A 54 16.74 20.14 22.04
C GLU A 54 15.27 20.10 21.63
N PRO A 55 14.76 21.06 20.83
CA PRO A 55 13.41 20.96 20.35
C PRO A 55 13.32 19.61 19.67
N LEU A 56 12.42 18.74 20.17
CA LEU A 56 11.99 17.56 19.42
C LEU A 56 11.85 18.05 17.99
N PRO A 57 12.43 17.34 16.98
CA PRO A 57 12.22 17.73 15.61
C PRO A 57 10.70 17.84 15.46
N GLU A 58 10.25 19.08 15.35
CA GLU A 58 8.87 19.40 15.00
C GLU A 58 8.58 18.48 13.83
N LEU A 59 7.63 17.56 13.99
CA LEU A 59 7.21 16.67 12.91
C LEU A 59 7.06 17.59 11.72
N ALA A 60 8.03 17.55 10.81
CA ALA A 60 8.13 18.44 9.68
C ALA A 60 6.73 18.48 9.08
N ALA A 61 6.08 19.63 9.17
CA ALA A 61 4.74 19.81 8.62
C ALA A 61 4.82 19.24 7.22
N LYS A 62 4.07 18.15 6.96
CA LYS A 62 4.11 17.45 5.66
C LYS A 62 3.93 18.54 4.63
N THR A 63 4.96 18.82 3.86
CA THR A 63 4.91 19.81 2.80
C THR A 63 3.77 19.35 1.89
N LYS A 64 2.68 20.09 1.86
CA LYS A 64 1.52 19.74 1.06
C LYS A 64 2.01 19.70 -0.39
N ILE A 65 2.11 18.51 -0.94
CA ILE A 65 2.53 18.31 -2.33
C ILE A 65 1.41 18.90 -3.18
N GLU A 66 1.71 19.93 -3.95
CA GLU A 66 0.78 20.47 -4.93
C GLU A 66 0.86 19.60 -6.19
N TRP A 67 -0.21 18.85 -6.44
CA TRP A 67 -0.33 18.06 -7.66
C TRP A 67 -0.99 18.88 -8.78
N PRO A 68 -0.72 18.57 -10.05
CA PRO A 68 -1.35 19.24 -11.19
C PRO A 68 -2.87 19.17 -11.14
N HIS A 69 -3.54 20.23 -11.57
CA HIS A 69 -5.00 20.32 -11.65
C HIS A 69 -5.58 19.81 -12.98
N GLU A 70 -4.74 19.27 -13.86
CA GLU A 70 -5.13 18.68 -15.14
C GLU A 70 -4.71 17.22 -15.21
N ILE A 71 -5.60 16.34 -15.68
CA ILE A 71 -5.35 14.90 -15.74
C ILE A 71 -4.14 14.55 -16.60
N GLU A 72 -3.94 15.21 -17.73
CA GLU A 72 -2.80 14.90 -18.61
C GLU A 72 -1.46 15.32 -18.00
N ALA A 73 -1.45 16.44 -17.28
CA ALA A 73 -0.27 16.86 -16.52
C ALA A 73 0.00 15.88 -15.35
N LEU A 74 -1.06 15.40 -14.69
CA LEU A 74 -0.94 14.38 -13.63
C LEU A 74 -0.42 13.04 -14.17
N ARG A 75 -0.89 12.59 -15.34
CA ARG A 75 -0.38 11.38 -16.01
C ARG A 75 1.10 11.52 -16.35
N THR A 76 1.50 12.68 -16.83
CA THR A 76 2.91 12.97 -17.11
C THR A 76 3.74 12.94 -15.83
N LEU A 77 3.23 13.53 -14.74
CA LEU A 77 3.85 13.47 -13.42
C LEU A 77 4.04 12.02 -12.94
N ILE A 78 3.01 11.20 -13.07
CA ILE A 78 3.06 9.77 -12.72
C ILE A 78 4.10 9.04 -13.58
N ALA A 79 4.08 9.24 -14.89
CA ALA A 79 5.01 8.61 -15.81
C ALA A 79 6.46 8.98 -15.53
N THR A 80 6.73 10.23 -15.11
CA THR A 80 8.07 10.69 -14.72
C THR A 80 8.48 10.26 -13.32
N GLY A 81 7.52 9.84 -12.50
CA GLY A 81 7.75 9.40 -11.12
C GLY A 81 8.12 10.54 -10.17
N ALA A 82 7.86 11.80 -10.50
CA ALA A 82 8.20 12.92 -9.65
C ALA A 82 7.11 13.18 -8.58
N ALA A 83 7.50 13.41 -7.32
CA ALA A 83 6.64 13.87 -6.22
C ALA A 83 5.37 13.00 -5.95
N LEU A 84 5.48 11.68 -6.11
CA LEU A 84 4.39 10.75 -5.81
C LEU A 84 4.57 10.10 -4.43
N PRO A 85 3.48 9.83 -3.68
CA PRO A 85 3.55 9.08 -2.44
C PRO A 85 4.15 7.67 -2.61
N SER A 86 3.93 7.04 -3.78
CA SER A 86 4.44 5.71 -4.12
C SER A 86 5.93 5.68 -4.47
N ASN A 87 6.62 6.82 -4.63
CA ASN A 87 8.06 6.86 -4.93
C ASN A 87 8.92 6.23 -3.83
N ALA A 88 8.42 6.17 -2.60
CA ALA A 88 9.09 5.48 -1.51
C ALA A 88 9.24 3.97 -1.74
N PHE A 89 8.50 3.38 -2.69
CA PHE A 89 8.49 1.94 -2.93
C PHE A 89 9.37 1.51 -4.10
N ALA A 90 9.30 2.20 -5.24
CA ALA A 90 10.11 1.93 -6.43
C ALA A 90 10.06 3.09 -7.44
N ASN A 91 11.03 3.12 -8.35
CA ASN A 91 11.16 4.20 -9.34
C ASN A 91 10.25 4.03 -10.55
N ARG A 92 9.82 2.80 -10.88
CA ARG A 92 8.98 2.54 -12.05
C ARG A 92 7.51 2.65 -11.67
N GLN A 93 6.86 3.63 -12.24
CA GLN A 93 5.46 3.93 -11.98
C GLN A 93 4.57 3.47 -13.13
N VAL A 94 3.33 3.11 -12.82
CA VAL A 94 2.31 2.71 -13.81
C VAL A 94 1.30 3.83 -13.93
N ALA A 95 1.15 4.36 -15.13
CA ALA A 95 0.22 5.44 -15.40
C ALA A 95 -1.23 4.96 -15.43
N PRO A 96 -2.21 5.78 -15.00
CA PRO A 96 -3.62 5.51 -15.17
C PRO A 96 -4.00 5.51 -16.65
N VAL A 97 -5.07 4.77 -16.98
CA VAL A 97 -5.60 4.64 -18.34
C VAL A 97 -7.06 5.07 -18.41
N GLY A 98 -7.56 5.39 -19.61
CA GLY A 98 -8.95 5.77 -19.86
C GLY A 98 -9.16 7.29 -19.99
N PRO A 99 -10.37 7.74 -20.34
CA PRO A 99 -10.69 9.15 -20.59
C PRO A 99 -10.71 9.97 -19.28
N SER A 100 -10.40 11.25 -19.38
CA SER A 100 -10.44 12.19 -18.26
C SER A 100 -11.88 12.55 -17.80
N THR A 101 -12.87 12.25 -18.64
CA THR A 101 -14.29 12.53 -18.41
C THR A 101 -15.09 11.24 -18.19
N ALA A 102 -14.44 10.22 -17.63
CA ALA A 102 -15.07 8.91 -17.40
C ALA A 102 -16.17 9.01 -16.34
N SER A 103 -17.34 8.44 -16.61
CA SER A 103 -18.43 8.33 -15.62
C SER A 103 -18.13 7.26 -14.56
N ILE A 104 -17.29 6.29 -14.87
CA ILE A 104 -16.85 5.23 -13.96
C ILE A 104 -15.36 5.31 -13.73
N MET A 105 -14.95 5.37 -12.46
CA MET A 105 -13.55 5.29 -12.06
C MET A 105 -13.27 3.96 -11.38
N ILE A 106 -12.21 3.29 -11.81
CA ILE A 106 -11.75 2.03 -11.25
C ILE A 106 -10.46 2.28 -10.47
N ILE A 107 -10.42 1.84 -9.22
CA ILE A 107 -9.27 2.01 -8.34
C ILE A 107 -8.85 0.63 -7.82
N SER A 108 -7.70 0.14 -8.27
CA SER A 108 -7.07 -1.08 -7.76
C SER A 108 -6.10 -0.75 -6.62
N ASP A 109 -5.67 -1.76 -5.86
CA ASP A 109 -4.68 -1.58 -4.77
C ASP A 109 -3.26 -1.38 -5.32
N LEU A 110 -2.79 -2.31 -6.13
CA LEU A 110 -1.47 -2.34 -6.73
C LEU A 110 -1.58 -2.79 -8.18
N PRO A 111 -0.69 -2.32 -9.07
CA PRO A 111 -0.55 -2.92 -10.38
C PRO A 111 0.01 -4.36 -10.28
N ASP A 112 -0.18 -5.15 -11.31
CA ASP A 112 0.47 -6.46 -11.44
C ASP A 112 1.90 -6.30 -12.01
N SER A 113 2.74 -7.33 -11.87
CA SER A 113 4.11 -7.33 -12.40
C SER A 113 4.16 -7.09 -13.91
N ASP A 114 3.20 -7.66 -14.66
CA ASP A 114 3.08 -7.47 -16.10
C ASP A 114 2.73 -6.02 -16.46
N GLU A 115 1.90 -5.37 -15.64
CA GLU A 115 1.51 -3.97 -15.80
C GLU A 115 2.66 -3.04 -15.48
N VAL A 116 3.44 -3.32 -14.42
CA VAL A 116 4.69 -2.60 -14.12
C VAL A 116 5.69 -2.77 -15.25
N ALA A 117 5.83 -3.99 -15.80
CA ALA A 117 6.71 -4.24 -16.94
C ALA A 117 6.28 -3.48 -18.19
N ALA A 118 4.97 -3.35 -18.43
CA ALA A 118 4.40 -2.62 -19.56
C ALA A 118 4.33 -1.10 -19.32
N GLY A 119 4.40 -0.62 -18.06
CA GLY A 119 4.23 0.77 -17.67
C GLY A 119 2.79 1.28 -17.79
N LYS A 120 1.81 0.41 -17.92
CA LYS A 120 0.37 0.75 -18.01
C LYS A 120 -0.51 -0.35 -17.42
N LEU A 121 -1.66 0.05 -16.89
CA LEU A 121 -2.70 -0.86 -16.41
C LEU A 121 -3.39 -1.60 -17.57
N GLY A 122 -4.06 -2.71 -17.25
CA GLY A 122 -4.88 -3.47 -18.21
C GLY A 122 -4.15 -4.63 -18.89
N GLY A 123 -2.93 -4.93 -18.47
CA GLY A 123 -2.16 -6.05 -19.00
C GLY A 123 -2.59 -7.41 -18.48
N GLY A 124 -2.13 -8.49 -19.18
CA GLY A 124 -2.19 -9.85 -18.68
C GLY A 124 -3.58 -10.45 -18.49
N ALA A 125 -3.66 -11.47 -17.63
CA ALA A 125 -4.90 -12.18 -17.33
C ALA A 125 -5.85 -11.35 -16.44
N THR A 126 -5.30 -10.49 -15.58
CA THR A 126 -6.04 -9.60 -14.68
C THR A 126 -6.85 -8.58 -15.47
N GLY A 127 -6.22 -7.90 -16.43
CA GLY A 127 -6.91 -6.95 -17.30
C GLY A 127 -8.02 -7.59 -18.14
N LYS A 128 -7.77 -8.77 -18.72
CA LYS A 128 -8.79 -9.52 -19.46
C LYS A 128 -9.98 -9.93 -18.58
N LEU A 129 -9.75 -10.29 -17.32
CA LEU A 129 -10.84 -10.61 -16.41
C LEU A 129 -11.62 -9.35 -16.05
N LEU A 130 -10.95 -8.24 -15.77
CA LEU A 130 -11.60 -6.97 -15.48
C LEU A 130 -12.47 -6.50 -16.65
N GLU A 131 -11.97 -6.56 -17.89
CA GLU A 131 -12.74 -6.23 -19.09
C GLU A 131 -14.04 -7.01 -19.15
N ARG A 132 -13.99 -8.32 -18.92
CA ARG A 132 -15.19 -9.19 -18.89
C ARG A 132 -16.12 -8.84 -17.73
N MET A 133 -15.59 -8.47 -16.58
CA MET A 133 -16.40 -8.04 -15.43
C MET A 133 -17.13 -6.73 -15.72
N MET A 134 -16.47 -5.76 -16.36
CA MET A 134 -17.10 -4.50 -16.76
C MET A 134 -18.12 -4.70 -17.86
N THR A 135 -17.81 -5.50 -18.89
CA THR A 135 -18.77 -5.86 -19.96
C THR A 135 -20.03 -6.54 -19.39
N ALA A 136 -19.89 -7.39 -18.36
CA ALA A 136 -21.03 -8.06 -17.73
C ALA A 136 -22.00 -7.12 -16.99
N ILE A 137 -21.58 -5.89 -16.71
CA ILE A 137 -22.41 -4.80 -16.14
C ILE A 137 -22.74 -3.70 -17.16
N ASN A 138 -22.58 -4.00 -18.46
CA ASN A 138 -22.81 -3.08 -19.58
C ASN A 138 -21.91 -1.81 -19.53
N ALA A 139 -20.71 -1.92 -18.97
CA ALA A 139 -19.70 -0.87 -18.99
C ALA A 139 -18.55 -1.30 -19.92
N ASP A 140 -18.07 -0.38 -20.77
CA ASP A 140 -16.86 -0.59 -21.53
C ASP A 140 -15.65 -0.14 -20.69
N LEU A 141 -14.65 -1.01 -20.54
CA LEU A 141 -13.44 -0.68 -19.81
C LEU A 141 -12.68 0.48 -20.47
N ALA A 142 -12.80 0.65 -21.79
CA ALA A 142 -12.19 1.75 -22.52
C ALA A 142 -12.77 3.12 -22.14
N ASP A 143 -14.02 3.17 -21.69
CA ASP A 143 -14.72 4.38 -21.23
C ASP A 143 -14.53 4.63 -19.73
N CYS A 144 -13.86 3.72 -19.02
CA CYS A 144 -13.58 3.86 -17.60
C CYS A 144 -12.20 4.51 -17.37
N TYR A 145 -12.08 5.35 -16.34
CA TYR A 145 -10.78 5.79 -15.86
C TYR A 145 -10.26 4.78 -14.84
N TRP A 146 -9.14 4.13 -15.13
CA TRP A 146 -8.55 3.13 -14.26
C TRP A 146 -7.20 3.58 -13.71
N THR A 147 -7.10 3.60 -12.40
CA THR A 147 -5.88 3.93 -11.64
C THR A 147 -5.60 2.89 -10.56
N ALA A 148 -4.44 2.96 -9.93
CA ALA A 148 -4.08 2.16 -8.76
C ALA A 148 -3.79 3.07 -7.57
N LEU A 149 -4.09 2.59 -6.35
CA LEU A 149 -3.82 3.30 -5.09
C LEU A 149 -2.33 3.62 -4.96
N ALA A 150 -1.47 2.66 -5.24
CA ALA A 150 -0.06 2.91 -5.46
C ALA A 150 0.30 2.57 -6.91
N THR A 151 1.01 3.48 -7.55
CA THR A 151 1.40 3.38 -8.97
C THR A 151 2.58 2.44 -9.22
N THR A 152 3.07 1.77 -8.17
CA THR A 152 4.15 0.77 -8.23
C THR A 152 3.96 -0.31 -7.16
N ILE A 153 4.72 -1.40 -7.26
CA ILE A 153 4.69 -2.51 -6.30
C ILE A 153 5.81 -2.31 -5.27
N PRO A 154 5.48 -2.25 -3.95
CA PRO A 154 6.50 -2.32 -2.91
C PRO A 154 7.30 -3.62 -2.96
N ALA A 155 8.55 -3.61 -2.50
CA ALA A 155 9.38 -4.81 -2.47
C ALA A 155 8.79 -5.95 -1.62
N THR A 156 7.98 -5.63 -0.62
CA THR A 156 7.24 -6.58 0.22
C THR A 156 6.01 -7.17 -0.47
N GLY A 157 5.55 -6.59 -1.59
CA GLY A 157 4.29 -6.95 -2.26
C GLY A 157 3.02 -6.42 -1.57
N GLU A 158 3.16 -5.73 -0.43
CA GLU A 158 2.06 -5.19 0.36
C GLU A 158 2.28 -3.71 0.69
N LEU A 159 1.19 -2.94 0.76
CA LEU A 159 1.23 -1.54 1.14
C LEU A 159 1.29 -1.40 2.66
N PRO A 160 2.26 -0.66 3.23
CA PRO A 160 2.28 -0.39 4.64
C PRO A 160 1.13 0.54 5.04
N ASP A 161 0.49 0.28 6.17
CA ASP A 161 -0.64 1.08 6.66
C ASP A 161 -0.27 2.56 6.86
N SER A 162 0.99 2.85 7.19
CA SER A 162 1.49 4.22 7.34
C SER A 162 1.47 5.04 6.05
N ALA A 163 1.49 4.40 4.87
CA ALA A 163 1.44 5.07 3.58
C ALA A 163 0.00 5.32 3.08
N LEU A 164 -0.98 4.61 3.63
CA LEU A 164 -2.37 4.68 3.16
C LEU A 164 -2.96 6.10 3.16
N PRO A 165 -2.71 6.97 4.17
CA PRO A 165 -3.25 8.33 4.16
C PRO A 165 -2.74 9.16 2.97
N ASP A 166 -1.44 9.15 2.71
CA ASP A 166 -0.85 9.95 1.62
C ASP A 166 -1.27 9.42 0.24
N LEU A 167 -1.37 8.09 0.10
CA LEU A 167 -1.90 7.45 -1.11
C LEU A 167 -3.39 7.77 -1.32
N ALA A 168 -4.17 7.77 -0.25
CA ALA A 168 -5.59 8.13 -0.30
C ALA A 168 -5.79 9.57 -0.74
N ASP A 169 -4.98 10.52 -0.23
CA ASP A 169 -5.05 11.92 -0.63
C ASP A 169 -4.74 12.10 -2.11
N PHE A 170 -3.76 11.34 -2.64
CA PHE A 170 -3.44 11.34 -4.06
C PHE A 170 -4.58 10.77 -4.91
N ILE A 171 -5.26 9.72 -4.46
CA ILE A 171 -6.43 9.18 -5.17
C ILE A 171 -7.62 10.13 -5.09
N ARG A 172 -7.87 10.76 -3.94
CA ARG A 172 -8.93 11.77 -3.79
C ARG A 172 -8.73 12.93 -4.77
N HIS A 173 -7.48 13.39 -4.93
CA HIS A 173 -7.15 14.40 -5.94
C HIS A 173 -7.50 13.93 -7.36
N GLN A 174 -7.23 12.66 -7.71
CA GLN A 174 -7.63 12.11 -9.01
C GLN A 174 -9.15 12.01 -9.16
N ILE A 175 -9.88 11.65 -8.10
CA ILE A 175 -11.35 11.62 -8.11
C ILE A 175 -11.92 13.04 -8.34
N ASP A 176 -11.32 14.06 -7.72
CA ASP A 176 -11.74 15.46 -7.92
C ASP A 176 -11.51 15.93 -9.36
N LEU A 177 -10.42 15.47 -10.01
CA LEU A 177 -10.11 15.84 -11.38
C LEU A 177 -10.96 15.13 -12.43
N VAL A 178 -11.26 13.84 -12.23
CA VAL A 178 -12.08 13.03 -13.15
C VAL A 178 -13.56 13.29 -12.93
N ASP A 179 -13.96 13.58 -11.70
CA ASP A 179 -15.33 13.78 -11.24
C ASP A 179 -16.30 12.66 -11.69
N PRO A 180 -15.96 11.37 -11.42
CA PRO A 180 -16.78 10.26 -11.88
C PRO A 180 -18.13 10.24 -11.15
N GLU A 181 -19.16 9.70 -11.77
CA GLU A 181 -20.44 9.44 -11.12
C GLU A 181 -20.35 8.26 -10.16
N ARG A 182 -19.51 7.27 -10.50
CA ARG A 182 -19.38 6.00 -9.78
C ARG A 182 -17.94 5.56 -9.67
N ILE A 183 -17.65 4.88 -8.59
CA ILE A 183 -16.30 4.38 -8.30
C ILE A 183 -16.36 2.88 -8.02
N VAL A 184 -15.47 2.12 -8.63
CA VAL A 184 -15.27 0.70 -8.34
C VAL A 184 -13.92 0.53 -7.64
N VAL A 185 -13.96 0.03 -6.42
CA VAL A 185 -12.77 -0.17 -5.56
C VAL A 185 -12.44 -1.64 -5.48
N PHE A 186 -11.19 -1.98 -5.80
CA PHE A 186 -10.64 -3.33 -5.71
C PHE A 186 -9.59 -3.44 -4.60
N GLY A 187 -9.75 -4.42 -3.71
CA GLY A 187 -8.75 -4.79 -2.71
C GLY A 187 -8.92 -4.13 -1.34
N SER A 188 -8.28 -4.76 -0.34
CA SER A 188 -8.42 -4.35 1.08
C SER A 188 -7.74 -3.03 1.37
N SER A 189 -6.54 -2.80 0.80
CA SER A 189 -5.78 -1.57 1.06
C SER A 189 -6.51 -0.35 0.53
N THR A 190 -7.14 -0.45 -0.65
CA THR A 190 -7.93 0.63 -1.23
C THR A 190 -9.19 0.93 -0.42
N CYS A 191 -9.89 -0.11 0.09
CA CYS A 191 -11.03 0.05 0.98
C CYS A 191 -10.63 0.79 2.26
N ARG A 192 -9.59 0.36 2.93
CA ARG A 192 -9.10 1.01 4.16
C ARG A 192 -8.68 2.46 3.90
N ALA A 193 -7.98 2.71 2.79
CA ALA A 193 -7.50 4.04 2.44
C ALA A 193 -8.63 5.04 2.14
N LEU A 194 -9.65 4.63 1.38
CA LEU A 194 -10.70 5.53 0.90
C LEU A 194 -11.95 5.54 1.79
N LEU A 195 -12.33 4.39 2.36
CA LEU A 195 -13.58 4.20 3.11
C LEU A 195 -13.34 4.05 4.62
N GLY A 196 -12.12 3.74 5.06
CA GLY A 196 -11.82 3.41 6.46
C GLY A 196 -12.43 2.07 6.91
N LEU A 197 -12.86 1.22 5.98
CA LEU A 197 -13.55 -0.04 6.23
C LEU A 197 -12.71 -1.23 5.75
N ASP A 198 -12.90 -2.38 6.38
CA ASP A 198 -12.38 -3.63 5.84
C ASP A 198 -13.16 -4.07 4.60
N LEU A 199 -12.48 -4.76 3.67
CA LEU A 199 -13.08 -5.24 2.42
C LEU A 199 -14.37 -6.04 2.65
N MET A 200 -14.41 -6.91 3.65
CA MET A 200 -15.57 -7.79 3.90
C MET A 200 -16.77 -7.01 4.44
N GLU A 201 -16.53 -5.92 5.16
CA GLU A 201 -17.55 -4.99 5.63
C GLU A 201 -18.05 -4.08 4.49
N ALA A 202 -17.13 -3.48 3.75
CA ALA A 202 -17.43 -2.55 2.67
C ALA A 202 -18.24 -3.19 1.54
N ARG A 203 -18.07 -4.51 1.28
CA ARG A 203 -18.78 -5.26 0.25
C ARG A 203 -20.25 -5.58 0.57
N GLN A 204 -20.68 -5.44 1.83
CA GLN A 204 -22.05 -5.80 2.21
C GLN A 204 -23.10 -4.89 1.59
N ASN A 205 -22.74 -3.64 1.37
CA ASN A 205 -23.63 -2.62 0.81
C ASN A 205 -22.84 -1.70 -0.13
N LEU A 206 -23.56 -1.01 -1.01
CA LEU A 206 -23.00 0.09 -1.78
C LEU A 206 -22.60 1.21 -0.82
N GLN A 207 -21.34 1.61 -0.89
CA GLN A 207 -20.78 2.69 -0.07
C GLN A 207 -20.94 4.04 -0.78
N TYR A 208 -20.74 5.12 -0.05
CA TYR A 208 -20.83 6.45 -0.62
C TYR A 208 -19.74 7.36 -0.05
N ILE A 209 -19.12 8.13 -0.92
CA ILE A 209 -18.16 9.17 -0.53
C ILE A 209 -18.74 10.53 -0.90
N ASN A 210 -18.61 11.50 0.00
CA ASN A 210 -19.05 12.88 -0.26
C ASN A 210 -17.89 13.67 -0.86
N TYR A 211 -18.14 14.28 -2.00
CA TYR A 211 -17.25 15.21 -2.70
C TYR A 211 -17.94 16.57 -2.90
N VAL A 212 -17.18 17.59 -3.31
CA VAL A 212 -17.72 18.92 -3.60
C VAL A 212 -18.79 18.87 -4.69
N SER A 213 -18.61 18.01 -5.70
CA SER A 213 -19.55 17.78 -6.81
C SER A 213 -20.76 16.92 -6.43
N GLY A 214 -20.81 16.39 -5.21
CA GLY A 214 -21.94 15.57 -4.74
C GLY A 214 -21.50 14.23 -4.15
N LYS A 215 -22.50 13.37 -3.95
CA LYS A 215 -22.33 12.04 -3.37
C LYS A 215 -22.00 11.04 -4.49
N LYS A 216 -20.85 10.36 -4.37
CA LYS A 216 -20.41 9.34 -5.33
C LYS A 216 -20.70 7.95 -4.79
N ALA A 217 -21.29 7.10 -5.61
CA ALA A 217 -21.53 5.70 -5.29
C ALA A 217 -20.23 4.88 -5.45
N VAL A 218 -19.90 4.07 -4.46
CA VAL A 218 -18.67 3.28 -4.42
C VAL A 218 -19.02 1.81 -4.27
N LEU A 219 -18.77 1.03 -5.31
CA LEU A 219 -18.78 -0.42 -5.24
C LEU A 219 -17.43 -0.93 -4.77
N THR A 220 -17.46 -1.83 -3.79
CA THR A 220 -16.27 -2.52 -3.32
C THR A 220 -16.34 -3.99 -3.66
N THR A 221 -15.29 -4.58 -4.23
CA THR A 221 -15.24 -6.01 -4.52
C THR A 221 -13.81 -6.55 -4.53
N PHE A 222 -13.66 -7.85 -4.77
CA PHE A 222 -12.37 -8.52 -4.84
C PHE A 222 -11.59 -8.10 -6.09
N HIS A 223 -10.29 -7.91 -5.92
CA HIS A 223 -9.40 -7.64 -7.05
C HIS A 223 -9.43 -8.82 -8.06
N PRO A 224 -9.45 -8.56 -9.38
CA PRO A 224 -9.45 -9.63 -10.39
C PRO A 224 -8.31 -10.64 -10.22
N ARG A 225 -7.13 -10.22 -9.79
CA ARG A 225 -5.99 -11.08 -9.41
C ARG A 225 -6.39 -12.11 -8.35
N THR A 226 -7.13 -11.69 -7.32
CA THR A 226 -7.65 -12.59 -6.27
C THR A 226 -8.66 -13.59 -6.84
N LEU A 227 -9.50 -13.17 -7.80
CA LEU A 227 -10.48 -14.03 -8.45
C LEU A 227 -9.85 -15.05 -9.40
N LEU A 228 -8.68 -14.74 -9.96
CA LEU A 228 -7.88 -15.69 -10.73
C LEU A 228 -7.24 -16.75 -9.83
N ALA A 229 -6.68 -16.31 -8.70
CA ALA A 229 -6.08 -17.21 -7.71
C ALA A 229 -7.12 -18.07 -6.96
N ARG A 230 -8.33 -17.53 -6.74
CA ARG A 230 -9.42 -18.15 -5.97
C ARG A 230 -10.74 -18.10 -6.75
N PRO A 231 -10.95 -18.95 -7.76
CA PRO A 231 -12.13 -18.89 -8.65
C PRO A 231 -13.48 -19.01 -7.93
N GLN A 232 -13.51 -19.69 -6.77
CA GLN A 232 -14.72 -19.83 -5.94
C GLN A 232 -15.28 -18.49 -5.45
N MET A 233 -14.46 -17.42 -5.41
CA MET A 233 -14.90 -16.09 -4.99
C MET A 233 -15.62 -15.31 -6.11
N LYS A 234 -15.60 -15.80 -7.36
CA LYS A 234 -16.25 -15.13 -8.51
C LYS A 234 -17.74 -14.95 -8.32
N ALA A 235 -18.41 -15.92 -7.69
CA ALA A 235 -19.84 -15.83 -7.41
C ALA A 235 -20.18 -14.69 -6.44
N GLN A 236 -19.29 -14.42 -5.49
CA GLN A 236 -19.46 -13.31 -4.56
C GLN A 236 -19.19 -11.96 -5.24
N ALA A 237 -18.09 -11.86 -6.02
CA ALA A 237 -17.81 -10.65 -6.81
C ALA A 237 -18.94 -10.33 -7.79
N TRP A 238 -19.58 -11.35 -8.37
CA TRP A 238 -20.76 -11.15 -9.23
C TRP A 238 -21.94 -10.53 -8.48
N LYS A 239 -22.20 -10.96 -7.25
CA LYS A 239 -23.23 -10.33 -6.40
C LYS A 239 -22.93 -8.87 -6.12
N ASP A 240 -21.66 -8.54 -5.89
CA ASP A 240 -21.23 -7.15 -5.68
C ASP A 240 -21.51 -6.31 -6.94
N LEU A 241 -21.11 -6.79 -8.11
CA LEU A 241 -21.35 -6.12 -9.40
C LEU A 241 -22.84 -5.92 -9.68
N GLN A 242 -23.68 -6.89 -9.30
CA GLN A 242 -25.13 -6.74 -9.44
C GLN A 242 -25.73 -5.62 -8.57
N MET A 243 -25.16 -5.33 -7.40
CA MET A 243 -25.58 -4.17 -6.60
C MET A 243 -25.31 -2.86 -7.34
N PHE A 244 -24.19 -2.77 -8.04
CA PHE A 244 -23.81 -1.59 -8.81
C PHE A 244 -24.75 -1.32 -10.00
N VAL A 245 -25.26 -2.39 -10.64
CA VAL A 245 -26.21 -2.27 -11.76
C VAL A 245 -27.61 -1.88 -11.30
N LYS A 246 -28.05 -2.32 -10.12
CA LYS A 246 -29.40 -2.03 -9.62
C LYS A 246 -29.61 -0.58 -9.22
N ASP A 247 -28.54 0.16 -9.02
CA ASP A 247 -28.56 1.57 -8.66
C ASP A 247 -28.55 2.51 -9.90
N ILE A 248 -28.66 1.91 -11.09
CA ILE A 248 -28.87 2.59 -12.38
C ILE A 248 -30.35 2.68 -12.68
#